data_f35cafd896ea879378890ea23e093587
#
_entry.id   f35cafd896ea879378890ea23e093587
#
_cell.length_a   1.000
_cell.length_b   1.000
_cell.length_c   1.000
_cell.angle_alpha   90.00
_cell.angle_beta   90.00
_cell.angle_gamma   90.00
#
_symmetry.space_group_name_H-M   'P 1'
#
loop_
_entity.id
_entity.type
_entity.pdbx_description
1 polymer ?
#
loop_
_entity_poly.entity_id
_entity_poly.type
_entity_poly.pdbx_seq_one_letter_code
_entity_poly.pdbx_strand_id
1 'polypeptide(L)'
;MLQSISKLLKDYNILLYKNINQINFFKKNNISKNEYTLIHVDEKWFSNFYIKKFTNISPNISDFYLFLKKIITIKKTNLIITTGTIELPFIQKISNKYFYVKDKGYFYLKVGKFKVILLNKVSIDNLEIITMNANNLITCHGPLSQISGSFNVNLMDIIDRSQQKWYFRHTSHIKKYNRLYRKNFKELSKEIILKIK
;
A
#
# COMPACT_ATOMS: atom_id res chain seq x y z
N MET A 1 -14.39 19.43 13.81
CA MET A 1 -12.95 19.65 13.55
C MET A 1 -12.54 19.27 12.12
N LEU A 2 -12.86 18.09 11.58
CA LEU A 2 -12.49 17.71 10.18
C LEU A 2 -13.18 18.57 9.10
N GLN A 3 -14.42 19.02 9.33
CA GLN A 3 -15.11 19.92 8.39
C GLN A 3 -14.49 21.32 8.32
N SER A 4 -13.90 21.83 9.41
CA SER A 4 -13.20 23.12 9.43
C SER A 4 -11.84 23.05 8.70
N ILE A 5 -11.13 21.91 8.79
CA ILE A 5 -9.88 21.69 8.06
C ILE A 5 -10.16 21.57 6.56
N SER A 6 -11.21 20.86 6.16
CA SER A 6 -11.63 20.76 4.75
C SER A 6 -12.01 22.13 4.16
N LYS A 7 -12.61 23.02 4.95
CA LYS A 7 -12.94 24.40 4.55
C LYS A 7 -11.68 25.25 4.40
N LEU A 8 -10.76 25.19 5.35
CA LEU A 8 -9.45 25.84 5.28
C LEU A 8 -8.62 25.41 4.07
N LEU A 9 -8.61 24.10 3.75
CA LEU A 9 -7.90 23.58 2.59
C LEU A 9 -8.49 24.06 1.25
N LYS A 10 -9.80 24.34 1.18
CA LYS A 10 -10.45 24.96 0.02
C LYS A 10 -10.01 26.42 -0.19
N ASP A 11 -9.81 27.14 0.89
CA ASP A 11 -9.49 28.57 0.84
C ASP A 11 -8.03 28.85 0.43
N TYR A 12 -7.11 27.86 0.46
CA TYR A 12 -5.68 28.06 0.21
C TYR A 12 -5.13 27.44 -1.08
N ASN A 13 -5.95 27.07 -2.06
CA ASN A 13 -5.52 26.44 -3.31
C ASN A 13 -4.73 25.11 -3.15
N ILE A 14 -4.64 24.58 -1.94
CA ILE A 14 -3.93 23.31 -1.66
C ILE A 14 -4.56 22.16 -2.42
N LEU A 15 -5.90 22.19 -2.58
CA LEU A 15 -6.63 21.20 -3.37
C LEU A 15 -6.27 21.28 -4.87
N LEU A 16 -6.01 22.47 -5.39
CA LEU A 16 -5.60 22.67 -6.78
C LEU A 16 -4.22 22.06 -7.04
N TYR A 17 -3.26 22.32 -6.14
CA TYR A 17 -1.91 21.75 -6.22
C TYR A 17 -1.92 20.21 -6.13
N LYS A 18 -2.66 19.65 -5.17
CA LYS A 18 -2.81 18.19 -5.05
C LYS A 18 -3.48 17.58 -6.28
N ASN A 19 -4.46 18.22 -6.86
CA ASN A 19 -5.13 17.73 -8.07
C ASN A 19 -4.22 17.74 -9.30
N ILE A 20 -3.40 18.77 -9.48
CA ILE A 20 -2.44 18.85 -10.59
C ILE A 20 -1.37 17.76 -10.46
N ASN A 21 -0.78 17.59 -9.28
CA ASN A 21 0.20 16.53 -9.01
C ASN A 21 -0.41 15.14 -9.19
N GLN A 22 -1.65 14.95 -8.76
CA GLN A 22 -2.39 13.73 -8.95
C GLN A 22 -2.59 13.39 -10.43
N ILE A 23 -3.04 14.35 -11.23
CA ILE A 23 -3.24 14.17 -12.68
C ILE A 23 -1.92 13.82 -13.34
N ASN A 24 -0.85 14.55 -13.03
CA ASN A 24 0.48 14.32 -13.58
C ASN A 24 1.01 12.92 -13.21
N PHE A 25 0.84 12.48 -11.95
CA PHE A 25 1.26 11.17 -11.50
C PHE A 25 0.56 10.06 -12.30
N PHE A 26 -0.76 10.07 -12.37
CA PHE A 26 -1.53 9.02 -13.05
C PHE A 26 -1.30 9.02 -14.55
N LYS A 27 -1.26 10.20 -15.20
CA LYS A 27 -0.97 10.34 -16.63
C LYS A 27 0.43 9.82 -16.97
N LYS A 28 1.47 10.21 -16.20
CA LYS A 28 2.85 9.78 -16.41
C LYS A 28 3.00 8.26 -16.32
N ASN A 29 2.27 7.62 -15.42
CA ASN A 29 2.35 6.18 -15.18
C ASN A 29 1.33 5.36 -15.96
N ASN A 30 0.46 6.01 -16.74
CA ASN A 30 -0.63 5.38 -17.47
C ASN A 30 -1.47 4.44 -16.57
N ILE A 31 -1.90 4.98 -15.43
CA ILE A 31 -2.71 4.29 -14.43
C ILE A 31 -4.07 4.99 -14.36
N SER A 32 -5.14 4.21 -14.43
CA SER A 32 -6.50 4.73 -14.18
C SER A 32 -6.71 4.89 -12.68
N LYS A 33 -7.33 6.00 -12.28
CA LYS A 33 -7.73 6.23 -10.89
C LYS A 33 -8.74 5.16 -10.46
N ASN A 34 -8.70 4.76 -9.19
CA ASN A 34 -9.62 3.79 -8.60
C ASN A 34 -9.68 2.42 -9.30
N GLU A 35 -8.63 2.05 -10.04
CA GLU A 35 -8.55 0.78 -10.75
C GLU A 35 -7.33 -0.06 -10.33
N TYR A 36 -6.88 0.09 -9.09
CA TYR A 36 -5.73 -0.68 -8.60
C TYR A 36 -5.84 -1.04 -7.13
N THR A 37 -5.11 -2.07 -6.75
CA THR A 37 -4.81 -2.42 -5.37
C THR A 37 -3.43 -1.88 -5.02
N LEU A 38 -3.33 -1.18 -3.88
CA LEU A 38 -2.08 -0.68 -3.33
C LEU A 38 -1.54 -1.65 -2.27
N ILE A 39 -0.26 -1.99 -2.37
CA ILE A 39 0.48 -2.73 -1.35
C ILE A 39 1.63 -1.87 -0.88
N HIS A 40 1.63 -1.46 0.38
CA HIS A 40 2.74 -0.72 0.96
C HIS A 40 3.65 -1.66 1.74
N VAL A 41 4.89 -1.80 1.28
CA VAL A 41 5.91 -2.66 1.88
C VAL A 41 7.00 -1.78 2.46
N ASP A 42 7.01 -1.66 3.77
CA ASP A 42 7.99 -0.89 4.53
C ASP A 42 8.76 -1.77 5.53
N GLU A 43 9.59 -1.17 6.34
CA GLU A 43 10.37 -1.85 7.39
C GLU A 43 9.52 -2.66 8.37
N LYS A 44 8.25 -2.27 8.53
CA LYS A 44 7.32 -2.97 9.44
C LYS A 44 7.01 -4.41 9.02
N TRP A 45 7.24 -4.78 7.76
CA TRP A 45 7.13 -6.17 7.30
C TRP A 45 8.23 -7.07 7.86
N PHE A 46 9.33 -6.47 8.33
CA PHE A 46 10.55 -7.16 8.74
C PHE A 46 10.88 -6.77 10.18
N SER A 47 10.66 -7.67 11.14
CA SER A 47 10.88 -7.39 12.57
C SER A 47 12.31 -6.98 12.90
N ASN A 48 13.30 -7.43 12.12
CA ASN A 48 14.71 -7.02 12.29
C ASN A 48 14.95 -5.53 12.00
N PHE A 49 14.11 -4.89 11.18
CA PHE A 49 14.20 -3.48 10.83
C PHE A 49 13.21 -2.59 11.58
N TYR A 50 12.27 -3.18 12.34
CA TYR A 50 11.25 -2.44 13.05
C TYR A 50 11.23 -2.81 14.54
N ILE A 51 10.27 -3.62 14.99
CA ILE A 51 10.14 -4.05 16.37
C ILE A 51 10.44 -5.54 16.47
N LYS A 52 11.59 -5.89 17.02
CA LYS A 52 12.10 -7.27 17.05
C LYS A 52 11.16 -8.28 17.73
N LYS A 53 10.36 -7.84 18.72
CA LYS A 53 9.39 -8.70 19.42
C LYS A 53 8.14 -9.02 18.59
N PHE A 54 7.89 -8.31 17.49
CA PHE A 54 6.74 -8.59 16.65
C PHE A 54 6.99 -9.80 15.76
N THR A 55 5.91 -10.51 15.46
CA THR A 55 5.99 -11.62 14.50
C THR A 55 6.48 -11.12 13.15
N ASN A 56 7.56 -11.72 12.66
CA ASN A 56 8.17 -11.38 11.39
C ASN A 56 7.31 -11.86 10.22
N ILE A 57 6.90 -10.97 9.32
CA ILE A 57 6.17 -11.33 8.11
C ILE A 57 7.15 -11.88 7.07
N SER A 58 8.21 -11.15 6.81
CA SER A 58 9.37 -11.51 6.00
C SER A 58 9.07 -12.38 4.76
N PRO A 59 8.43 -11.83 3.74
CA PRO A 59 8.14 -12.57 2.52
C PRO A 59 9.45 -13.02 1.84
N ASN A 60 9.49 -14.24 1.34
CA ASN A 60 10.50 -14.59 0.36
C ASN A 60 10.08 -14.09 -1.05
N ILE A 61 11.05 -13.98 -1.94
CA ILE A 61 10.84 -13.36 -3.26
C ILE A 61 9.83 -14.15 -4.10
N SER A 62 9.93 -15.48 -4.09
CA SER A 62 9.07 -16.34 -4.91
C SER A 62 7.63 -16.34 -4.42
N ASP A 63 7.41 -16.45 -3.10
CA ASP A 63 6.07 -16.42 -2.51
C ASP A 63 5.40 -15.07 -2.70
N PHE A 64 6.17 -13.97 -2.59
CA PHE A 64 5.63 -12.63 -2.82
C PHE A 64 5.25 -12.44 -4.29
N TYR A 65 6.07 -12.89 -5.23
CA TYR A 65 5.73 -12.86 -6.66
C TYR A 65 4.44 -13.64 -6.97
N LEU A 66 4.30 -14.85 -6.43
CA LEU A 66 3.08 -15.66 -6.59
C LEU A 66 1.86 -14.99 -5.96
N PHE A 67 2.02 -14.35 -4.83
CA PHE A 67 0.98 -13.56 -4.16
C PHE A 67 0.49 -12.40 -5.04
N LEU A 68 1.41 -11.63 -5.65
CA LEU A 68 1.06 -10.54 -6.57
C LEU A 68 0.25 -11.07 -7.76
N LYS A 69 0.68 -12.16 -8.37
CA LYS A 69 -0.05 -12.80 -9.48
C LYS A 69 -1.45 -13.21 -9.05
N LYS A 70 -1.59 -13.80 -7.87
CA LYS A 70 -2.87 -14.26 -7.34
C LYS A 70 -3.84 -13.11 -7.08
N ILE A 71 -3.39 -11.98 -6.51
CA ILE A 71 -4.21 -10.78 -6.35
C ILE A 71 -4.72 -10.29 -7.71
N ILE A 72 -3.83 -10.15 -8.69
CA ILE A 72 -4.20 -9.69 -10.05
C ILE A 72 -5.26 -10.60 -10.68
N THR A 73 -5.08 -11.91 -10.55
CA THR A 73 -6.03 -12.90 -11.11
C THR A 73 -7.41 -12.76 -10.49
N ILE A 74 -7.48 -12.51 -9.18
CA ILE A 74 -8.75 -12.39 -8.44
C ILE A 74 -9.41 -11.03 -8.71
N LYS A 75 -8.67 -9.94 -8.52
CA LYS A 75 -9.23 -8.58 -8.62
C LYS A 75 -9.35 -8.07 -10.05
N LYS A 76 -8.62 -8.68 -10.99
CA LYS A 76 -8.56 -8.23 -12.40
C LYS A 76 -8.25 -6.74 -12.51
N THR A 77 -7.32 -6.26 -11.70
CA THR A 77 -6.89 -4.85 -11.61
C THR A 77 -5.37 -4.74 -11.60
N ASN A 78 -4.86 -3.55 -11.87
CA ASN A 78 -3.44 -3.27 -11.69
C ASN A 78 -3.05 -3.33 -10.21
N LEU A 79 -1.75 -3.51 -9.94
CA LEU A 79 -1.17 -3.38 -8.61
C LEU A 79 -0.16 -2.23 -8.59
N ILE A 80 -0.17 -1.49 -7.50
CA ILE A 80 0.91 -0.56 -7.17
C ILE A 80 1.55 -1.05 -5.87
N ILE A 81 2.87 -1.19 -5.89
CA ILE A 81 3.67 -1.45 -4.69
C ILE A 81 4.42 -0.18 -4.37
N THR A 82 4.31 0.29 -3.15
CA THR A 82 5.10 1.43 -2.65
C THR A 82 5.97 0.98 -1.50
N THR A 83 7.09 1.68 -1.29
CA THR A 83 7.99 1.43 -0.16
C THR A 83 8.10 2.66 0.73
N GLY A 84 8.52 2.44 1.98
CA GLY A 84 8.94 3.50 2.89
C GLY A 84 10.31 4.10 2.52
N THR A 85 10.84 4.93 3.39
CA THR A 85 12.13 5.61 3.21
C THR A 85 13.32 4.68 3.46
N ILE A 86 13.14 3.66 4.29
CA ILE A 86 14.19 2.68 4.61
C ILE A 86 14.38 1.73 3.44
N GLU A 87 15.62 1.59 3.01
CA GLU A 87 15.97 0.66 1.95
C GLU A 87 15.95 -0.78 2.45
N LEU A 88 15.16 -1.62 1.80
CA LEU A 88 14.98 -3.02 2.15
C LEU A 88 15.68 -3.92 1.12
N PRO A 89 16.61 -4.78 1.54
CA PRO A 89 17.28 -5.75 0.64
C PRO A 89 16.28 -6.63 -0.13
N PHE A 90 15.13 -6.89 0.46
CA PHE A 90 14.02 -7.60 -0.18
C PHE A 90 13.52 -6.90 -1.46
N ILE A 91 13.35 -5.56 -1.39
CA ILE A 91 12.86 -4.76 -2.52
C ILE A 91 13.88 -4.77 -3.66
N GLN A 92 15.16 -4.62 -3.37
CA GLN A 92 16.22 -4.72 -4.38
C GLN A 92 16.23 -6.10 -5.06
N LYS A 93 16.18 -7.17 -4.26
CA LYS A 93 16.21 -8.56 -4.79
C LYS A 93 15.00 -8.85 -5.67
N ILE A 94 13.79 -8.43 -5.28
CA ILE A 94 12.58 -8.70 -6.07
C ILE A 94 12.52 -7.85 -7.34
N SER A 95 12.94 -6.58 -7.28
CA SER A 95 12.99 -5.71 -8.45
C SER A 95 13.96 -6.25 -9.50
N ASN A 96 15.16 -6.64 -9.09
CA ASN A 96 16.17 -7.18 -10.00
C ASN A 96 15.74 -8.52 -10.64
N LYS A 97 14.95 -9.33 -9.93
CA LYS A 97 14.57 -10.66 -10.43
C LYS A 97 13.35 -10.65 -11.35
N TYR A 98 12.38 -9.80 -11.11
CA TYR A 98 11.06 -9.90 -11.75
C TYR A 98 10.58 -8.63 -12.44
N PHE A 99 11.21 -7.49 -12.20
CA PHE A 99 10.74 -6.22 -12.73
C PHE A 99 11.68 -5.68 -13.81
N TYR A 100 11.11 -4.95 -14.75
CA TYR A 100 11.85 -4.20 -15.76
C TYR A 100 11.95 -2.74 -15.34
N VAL A 101 13.14 -2.14 -15.49
CA VAL A 101 13.35 -0.72 -15.28
C VAL A 101 12.79 0.05 -16.48
N LYS A 102 11.89 1.00 -16.23
CA LYS A 102 11.37 1.88 -17.29
C LYS A 102 11.92 3.31 -17.20
N ASP A 103 12.06 3.81 -15.96
CA ASP A 103 12.59 5.15 -15.67
C ASP A 103 13.18 5.18 -14.26
N LYS A 104 13.87 6.28 -13.89
CA LYS A 104 14.45 6.47 -12.57
C LYS A 104 13.42 6.24 -11.46
N GLY A 105 13.55 5.14 -10.72
CA GLY A 105 12.71 4.78 -9.57
C GLY A 105 11.39 4.06 -9.88
N TYR A 106 11.10 3.71 -11.14
CA TYR A 106 9.91 2.99 -11.55
C TYR A 106 10.26 1.63 -12.14
N PHE A 107 9.66 0.59 -11.57
CA PHE A 107 9.85 -0.79 -12.02
C PHE A 107 8.49 -1.37 -12.42
N TYR A 108 8.47 -2.14 -13.50
CA TYR A 108 7.26 -2.73 -14.04
C TYR A 108 7.37 -4.24 -14.17
N LEU A 109 6.28 -4.93 -13.84
CA LEU A 109 6.06 -6.34 -14.13
C LEU A 109 4.72 -6.48 -14.85
N LYS A 110 4.71 -7.16 -16.00
CA LYS A 110 3.47 -7.46 -16.74
C LYS A 110 2.92 -8.82 -16.32
N VAL A 111 1.62 -8.88 -15.99
CA VAL A 111 0.90 -10.10 -15.65
C VAL A 111 -0.37 -10.16 -16.50
N GLY A 112 -0.33 -10.88 -17.63
CA GLY A 112 -1.40 -10.85 -18.63
C GLY A 112 -1.60 -9.42 -19.17
N LYS A 113 -2.82 -8.91 -19.12
CA LYS A 113 -3.16 -7.52 -19.51
C LYS A 113 -2.90 -6.48 -18.41
N PHE A 114 -2.62 -6.89 -17.19
CA PHE A 114 -2.43 -6.03 -16.04
C PHE A 114 -0.95 -5.76 -15.76
N LYS A 115 -0.70 -4.70 -14.98
CA LYS A 115 0.64 -4.26 -14.61
C LYS A 115 0.80 -4.28 -13.08
N VAL A 116 1.98 -4.68 -12.62
CA VAL A 116 2.47 -4.37 -11.28
C VAL A 116 3.48 -3.24 -11.41
N ILE A 117 3.28 -2.17 -10.68
CA ILE A 117 4.17 -1.01 -10.66
C ILE A 117 4.80 -0.93 -9.29
N LEU A 118 6.12 -1.01 -9.22
CA LEU A 118 6.88 -0.82 -8.00
C LEU A 118 7.45 0.59 -7.99
N LEU A 119 7.05 1.37 -7.00
CA LEU A 119 7.49 2.74 -6.73
C LEU A 119 8.32 2.73 -5.46
N ASN A 120 9.62 2.95 -5.59
CA ASN A 120 10.55 2.91 -4.48
C ASN A 120 10.75 4.30 -3.87
N LYS A 121 10.77 4.40 -2.53
CA LYS A 121 11.03 5.64 -1.78
C LYS A 121 10.09 6.79 -2.17
N VAL A 122 8.79 6.52 -2.20
CA VAL A 122 7.77 7.51 -2.57
C VAL A 122 7.63 8.55 -1.47
N SER A 123 7.56 9.83 -1.84
CA SER A 123 7.28 10.92 -0.88
C SER A 123 5.91 10.76 -0.24
N ILE A 124 5.72 11.33 0.95
CA ILE A 124 4.45 11.24 1.68
C ILE A 124 3.28 11.83 0.88
N ASP A 125 3.50 12.94 0.17
CA ASP A 125 2.48 13.58 -0.66
C ASP A 125 2.01 12.66 -1.80
N ASN A 126 2.96 11.98 -2.45
CA ASN A 126 2.64 11.00 -3.49
C ASN A 126 1.99 9.74 -2.91
N LEU A 127 2.42 9.29 -1.73
CA LEU A 127 1.77 8.18 -1.01
C LEU A 127 0.32 8.51 -0.66
N GLU A 128 0.04 9.75 -0.21
CA GLU A 128 -1.33 10.20 0.03
C GLU A 128 -2.17 10.13 -1.25
N ILE A 129 -1.66 10.70 -2.35
CA ILE A 129 -2.33 10.69 -3.66
C ILE A 129 -2.61 9.27 -4.15
N ILE A 130 -1.64 8.38 -4.04
CA ILE A 130 -1.78 6.98 -4.44
C ILE A 130 -2.78 6.26 -3.53
N THR A 131 -2.74 6.51 -2.23
CA THR A 131 -3.63 5.86 -1.27
C THR A 131 -5.08 6.27 -1.48
N MET A 132 -5.36 7.57 -1.62
CA MET A 132 -6.72 8.08 -1.77
C MET A 132 -7.44 7.58 -3.05
N ASN A 133 -6.69 7.16 -4.07
CA ASN A 133 -7.24 6.65 -5.32
C ASN A 133 -7.15 5.12 -5.46
N ALA A 134 -6.77 4.40 -4.40
CA ALA A 134 -6.75 2.95 -4.42
C ALA A 134 -8.13 2.35 -4.09
N ASN A 135 -8.48 1.23 -4.71
CA ASN A 135 -9.66 0.46 -4.31
C ASN A 135 -9.40 -0.30 -3.00
N ASN A 136 -8.22 -0.88 -2.90
CA ASN A 136 -7.78 -1.63 -1.73
C ASN A 136 -6.38 -1.16 -1.31
N LEU A 137 -6.14 -1.10 -0.02
CA LEU A 137 -4.81 -0.90 0.56
C LEU A 137 -4.46 -2.08 1.47
N ILE A 138 -3.29 -2.66 1.24
CA ILE A 138 -2.69 -3.67 2.11
C ILE A 138 -1.43 -3.06 2.71
N THR A 139 -1.40 -2.89 4.03
CA THR A 139 -0.26 -2.26 4.72
C THR A 139 -0.11 -2.76 6.15
N CYS A 140 1.09 -2.68 6.71
CA CYS A 140 1.23 -2.67 8.16
C CYS A 140 0.74 -1.34 8.73
N HIS A 141 0.10 -1.39 9.91
CA HIS A 141 -0.48 -0.20 10.53
C HIS A 141 0.48 0.99 10.58
N GLY A 142 -0.01 2.16 10.18
CA GLY A 142 0.79 3.38 10.14
C GLY A 142 0.04 4.55 9.52
N PRO A 143 0.74 5.61 9.10
CA PRO A 143 0.13 6.80 8.51
C PRO A 143 -0.83 6.49 7.34
N LEU A 144 -0.48 5.54 6.48
CA LEU A 144 -1.33 5.17 5.34
C LEU A 144 -2.66 4.55 5.77
N SER A 145 -2.70 3.84 6.91
CA SER A 145 -3.95 3.33 7.48
C SER A 145 -4.88 4.48 7.87
N GLN A 146 -4.34 5.56 8.45
CA GLN A 146 -5.11 6.75 8.82
C GLN A 146 -5.57 7.54 7.57
N ILE A 147 -4.69 7.71 6.61
CA ILE A 147 -5.02 8.34 5.32
C ILE A 147 -6.16 7.59 4.63
N SER A 148 -6.08 6.26 4.55
CA SER A 148 -7.14 5.45 3.93
C SER A 148 -8.49 5.59 4.62
N GLY A 149 -8.51 5.82 5.94
CA GLY A 149 -9.72 6.05 6.72
C GLY A 149 -10.45 7.35 6.35
N SER A 150 -9.75 8.33 5.80
CA SER A 150 -10.33 9.59 5.31
C SER A 150 -10.94 9.47 3.91
N PHE A 151 -10.72 8.35 3.23
CA PHE A 151 -11.18 8.07 1.88
C PHE A 151 -11.94 6.74 1.82
N ASN A 152 -12.60 6.46 0.70
CA ASN A 152 -13.40 5.24 0.54
C ASN A 152 -12.54 4.02 0.12
N VAL A 153 -11.38 3.85 0.74
CA VAL A 153 -10.44 2.76 0.45
C VAL A 153 -10.74 1.56 1.33
N ASN A 154 -10.75 0.36 0.75
CA ASN A 154 -10.88 -0.87 1.52
C ASN A 154 -9.51 -1.22 2.14
N LEU A 155 -9.38 -0.99 3.44
CA LEU A 155 -8.14 -1.16 4.18
C LEU A 155 -8.01 -2.59 4.73
N MET A 156 -6.89 -3.24 4.40
CA MET A 156 -6.37 -4.44 5.06
C MET A 156 -5.18 -4.05 5.93
N ASP A 157 -5.44 -3.87 7.21
CA ASP A 157 -4.48 -3.32 8.17
C ASP A 157 -3.82 -4.45 8.97
N ILE A 158 -2.52 -4.62 8.78
CA ILE A 158 -1.73 -5.67 9.42
C ILE A 158 -1.19 -5.13 10.74
N ILE A 159 -1.69 -5.65 11.86
CA ILE A 159 -1.36 -5.22 13.21
C ILE A 159 -0.70 -6.33 14.02
N ASP A 160 0.04 -5.97 15.06
CA ASP A 160 0.49 -6.93 16.05
C ASP A 160 -0.61 -7.23 17.09
N ARG A 161 -0.81 -8.49 17.41
CA ARG A 161 -1.85 -8.94 18.35
C ARG A 161 -1.67 -8.35 19.74
N SER A 162 -0.42 -8.15 20.18
CA SER A 162 -0.13 -7.60 21.51
C SER A 162 -0.58 -6.14 21.67
N GLN A 163 -0.77 -5.42 20.55
CA GLN A 163 -1.19 -4.02 20.56
C GLN A 163 -2.63 -3.80 20.07
N GLN A 164 -3.42 -4.86 20.00
CA GLN A 164 -4.78 -4.82 19.46
C GLN A 164 -5.68 -3.74 20.09
N LYS A 165 -5.62 -3.57 21.41
CA LYS A 165 -6.45 -2.56 22.13
C LYS A 165 -6.09 -1.13 21.72
N TRP A 166 -4.79 -0.88 21.50
CA TRP A 166 -4.31 0.43 21.06
C TRP A 166 -4.76 0.72 19.62
N TYR A 167 -4.57 -0.21 18.72
CA TYR A 167 -4.99 -0.04 17.31
C TYR A 167 -6.50 0.14 17.18
N PHE A 168 -7.32 -0.54 17.97
CA PHE A 168 -8.76 -0.38 17.93
C PHE A 168 -9.21 1.06 18.17
N ARG A 169 -8.60 1.76 19.13
CA ARG A 169 -8.91 3.16 19.42
C ARG A 169 -8.64 4.10 18.22
N HIS A 170 -7.62 3.78 17.44
CA HIS A 170 -7.19 4.61 16.32
C HIS A 170 -7.82 4.23 14.96
N THR A 171 -8.53 3.12 14.89
CA THR A 171 -9.10 2.61 13.63
C THR A 171 -10.63 2.50 13.65
N SER A 172 -11.27 2.76 14.80
CA SER A 172 -12.73 2.64 14.96
C SER A 172 -13.56 3.54 14.02
N HIS A 173 -12.97 4.63 13.52
CA HIS A 173 -13.60 5.56 12.58
C HIS A 173 -13.50 5.11 11.12
N ILE A 174 -12.69 4.08 10.82
CA ILE A 174 -12.46 3.63 9.44
C ILE A 174 -13.58 2.67 9.02
N LYS A 175 -14.41 3.12 8.08
CA LYS A 175 -15.62 2.38 7.67
C LYS A 175 -15.32 1.06 6.96
N LYS A 176 -14.34 1.03 6.05
CA LYS A 176 -13.95 -0.16 5.28
C LYS A 176 -12.65 -0.73 5.84
N TYR A 177 -12.72 -1.27 7.06
CA TYR A 177 -11.56 -1.75 7.82
C TYR A 177 -11.57 -3.26 7.98
N ASN A 178 -10.51 -3.91 7.49
CA ASN A 178 -10.25 -5.33 7.64
C ASN A 178 -8.96 -5.53 8.43
N ARG A 179 -9.10 -5.92 9.68
CA ARG A 179 -7.97 -6.24 10.54
C ARG A 179 -7.36 -7.58 10.19
N LEU A 180 -6.05 -7.61 10.09
CA LEU A 180 -5.21 -8.79 9.92
C LEU A 180 -4.18 -8.83 11.04
N TYR A 181 -3.88 -10.01 11.53
CA TYR A 181 -2.80 -10.16 12.52
C TYR A 181 -1.50 -10.57 11.84
N ARG A 182 -0.38 -10.03 12.35
CA ARG A 182 0.96 -10.42 11.89
C ARG A 182 1.13 -11.92 12.02
N LYS A 183 1.63 -12.54 10.96
CA LYS A 183 1.97 -13.95 10.84
C LYS A 183 3.15 -14.08 9.88
N ASN A 184 3.73 -15.28 9.75
CA ASN A 184 4.62 -15.53 8.62
C ASN A 184 3.90 -15.24 7.29
N PHE A 185 4.66 -14.85 6.27
CA PHE A 185 4.08 -14.37 5.01
C PHE A 185 3.17 -15.41 4.33
N LYS A 186 3.51 -16.69 4.40
CA LYS A 186 2.73 -17.76 3.76
C LYS A 186 1.31 -17.88 4.31
N GLU A 187 1.13 -17.72 5.60
CA GLU A 187 -0.18 -17.73 6.25
C GLU A 187 -0.91 -16.40 6.04
N LEU A 188 -0.21 -15.27 6.19
CA LEU A 188 -0.78 -13.94 6.01
C LEU A 188 -1.29 -13.75 4.57
N SER A 189 -0.51 -14.15 3.58
CA SER A 189 -0.91 -14.05 2.18
C SER A 189 -2.18 -14.84 1.85
N LYS A 190 -2.36 -16.03 2.45
CA LYS A 190 -3.61 -16.80 2.30
C LYS A 190 -4.81 -16.05 2.87
N GLU A 191 -4.65 -15.46 4.07
CA GLU A 191 -5.73 -14.70 4.72
C GLU A 191 -6.09 -13.44 3.92
N ILE A 192 -5.09 -12.70 3.42
CA ILE A 192 -5.32 -11.56 2.53
C ILE A 192 -6.11 -11.98 1.29
N ILE A 193 -5.72 -13.08 0.65
CA ILE A 193 -6.38 -13.60 -0.55
C ILE A 193 -7.85 -13.98 -0.29
N LEU A 194 -8.16 -14.51 0.87
CA LEU A 194 -9.55 -14.82 1.25
C LEU A 194 -10.39 -13.57 1.45
N LYS A 195 -9.82 -12.52 2.04
CA LYS A 195 -10.52 -11.26 2.32
C LYS A 195 -10.62 -10.31 1.13
N ILE A 196 -9.73 -10.44 0.16
CA ILE A 196 -9.71 -9.56 -1.01
C ILE A 196 -10.69 -10.03 -2.10
N LYS A 197 -11.21 -11.26 -2.03
CA LYS A 197 -12.24 -11.75 -2.95
C LYS A 197 -13.49 -10.90 -2.87
#